data_9039c2d13e2d98ca6ac98206f2d059c2
#
_entry.id   9039c2d13e2d98ca6ac98206f2d059c2
#
_cell.length_a   1.000
_cell.length_b   1.000
_cell.length_c   1.000
_cell.angle_alpha   90.00
_cell.angle_beta   90.00
_cell.angle_gamma   90.00
#
_symmetry.space_group_name_H-M   'P 1'
#
loop_
_entity.id
_entity.type
_entity.pdbx_description
1 polymer ?
#
loop_
_entity_poly.entity_id
_entity_poly.type
_entity_poly.pdbx_seq_one_letter_code
_entity_poly.pdbx_strand_id
1 'polypeptide(L)'
;MELISVRELFKEKEKFAGKEVTVGGWIRSVRDSKTFGFIVLSDGTYFETLQVVYHDNMENFAEVSKLNVGSAVIVKGELVLTPDAKQPFEIQASEVIVEGKSTSDYPLQKKRHSMEYLRTISHLRPRTNTFQAVFRVRSLIAYAIHKFFQERDFVYVHTPIITGSDAEGAGDMFRVTTLDLNDLPLGEDGKVDDSKDFFGKATNLTVSGQLNGETFAMAFKNIYTFGPTFRAENSNTTRHAAEFWMIEPEIAFADLDDDMDLAESMLKYIINYVLENAPEEMAFFNQFIDKDLIERLKGVAGSDFGRVTYTEAIELLKEHNDEFAYKVSWGCDLQTEHERYLTEKIFKRPVFVTDYPKEIKAFYMKLNDDGKTVAAMDCLVPGIGEIIGGSQREENLELLTKRMKELGLNEADYDFYLDLRRYGSARHAGFGLGFERCVMYLTGMSNIRDVIPFPRTVGNCEL
;
A
#
# COMPACT_ATOMS: atom_id res chain seq x y z
N MET A 1 15.31 15.71 -30.13
CA MET A 1 15.76 16.51 -28.97
C MET A 1 15.89 15.54 -27.82
N GLU A 2 17.08 15.38 -27.25
CA GLU A 2 17.31 14.52 -26.11
C GLU A 2 17.04 15.32 -24.82
N LEU A 3 16.09 14.86 -23.99
CA LEU A 3 15.76 15.49 -22.71
C LEU A 3 16.53 14.78 -21.58
N ILE A 4 17.20 15.57 -20.75
CA ILE A 4 17.88 15.10 -19.54
C ILE A 4 16.88 15.23 -18.38
N SER A 5 16.79 14.20 -17.52
CA SER A 5 15.90 14.22 -16.38
C SER A 5 16.44 15.10 -15.25
N VAL A 6 15.54 15.73 -14.50
CA VAL A 6 15.91 16.49 -13.28
C VAL A 6 16.68 15.60 -12.32
N ARG A 7 16.28 14.34 -12.18
CA ARG A 7 16.99 13.35 -11.36
C ARG A 7 18.44 13.16 -11.74
N GLU A 8 18.70 13.07 -13.04
CA GLU A 8 20.09 12.90 -13.57
C GLU A 8 20.93 14.15 -13.30
N LEU A 9 20.34 15.34 -13.50
CA LEU A 9 21.03 16.59 -13.19
C LEU A 9 21.40 16.70 -11.71
N PHE A 10 20.52 16.33 -10.78
CA PHE A 10 20.84 16.34 -9.34
C PHE A 10 21.91 15.31 -8.97
N LYS A 11 21.90 14.13 -9.59
CA LYS A 11 22.89 13.08 -9.31
C LYS A 11 24.27 13.34 -9.89
N GLU A 12 24.33 13.97 -11.05
CA GLU A 12 25.56 14.14 -11.83
C GLU A 12 25.85 15.63 -12.16
N LYS A 13 25.45 16.55 -11.27
CA LYS A 13 25.53 18.00 -11.53
C LYS A 13 26.90 18.50 -11.96
N GLU A 14 27.99 17.93 -11.42
CA GLU A 14 29.36 18.27 -11.79
C GLU A 14 29.68 17.89 -13.25
N LYS A 15 29.10 16.82 -13.78
CA LYS A 15 29.23 16.39 -15.17
C LYS A 15 28.60 17.39 -16.13
N PHE A 16 27.53 18.05 -15.72
CA PHE A 16 26.75 18.99 -16.52
C PHE A 16 27.14 20.45 -16.29
N ALA A 17 27.95 20.76 -15.29
CA ALA A 17 28.38 22.13 -14.98
C ALA A 17 29.05 22.81 -16.19
N GLY A 18 28.56 24.01 -16.54
CA GLY A 18 29.02 24.80 -17.68
C GLY A 18 28.61 24.23 -19.05
N LYS A 19 27.74 23.22 -19.10
CA LYS A 19 27.24 22.62 -20.34
C LYS A 19 25.80 23.02 -20.62
N GLU A 20 25.49 23.08 -21.89
CA GLU A 20 24.10 23.21 -22.33
C GLU A 20 23.33 21.89 -22.07
N VAL A 21 22.18 22.03 -21.43
CA VAL A 21 21.24 20.93 -21.12
C VAL A 21 19.85 21.28 -21.62
N THR A 22 19.04 20.24 -21.89
CA THR A 22 17.63 20.42 -22.29
C THR A 22 16.75 19.61 -21.33
N VAL A 23 15.78 20.26 -20.69
CA VAL A 23 14.87 19.66 -19.70
C VAL A 23 13.43 20.01 -20.04
N GLY A 24 12.56 19.00 -20.09
CA GLY A 24 11.10 19.21 -20.19
C GLY A 24 10.44 19.08 -18.82
N GLY A 25 9.37 19.84 -18.57
CA GLY A 25 8.65 19.71 -17.29
C GLY A 25 7.49 20.69 -17.15
N TRP A 26 6.90 20.67 -15.96
CA TRP A 26 5.75 21.51 -15.59
C TRP A 26 6.15 22.60 -14.61
N ILE A 27 5.65 23.81 -14.86
CA ILE A 27 5.91 24.98 -14.02
C ILE A 27 5.21 24.84 -12.66
N ARG A 28 5.98 24.93 -11.59
CA ARG A 28 5.51 24.93 -10.19
C ARG A 28 5.34 26.34 -9.64
N SER A 29 6.15 27.27 -10.10
CA SER A 29 5.99 28.69 -9.84
C SER A 29 6.76 29.51 -10.87
N VAL A 30 6.28 30.72 -11.13
CA VAL A 30 6.97 31.76 -11.91
C VAL A 30 7.12 32.97 -11.02
N ARG A 31 8.27 33.61 -11.09
CA ARG A 31 8.52 34.92 -10.52
C ARG A 31 9.15 35.79 -11.61
N ASP A 32 8.53 36.88 -11.92
CA ASP A 32 8.98 37.79 -12.96
C ASP A 32 9.57 39.07 -12.35
N SER A 33 10.56 39.63 -13.03
CA SER A 33 11.16 40.91 -12.83
C SER A 33 11.23 41.62 -14.19
N LYS A 34 11.56 42.92 -14.22
CA LYS A 34 11.53 43.69 -15.46
C LYS A 34 12.47 43.16 -16.56
N THR A 35 13.61 42.62 -16.17
CA THR A 35 14.69 42.20 -17.08
C THR A 35 15.04 40.71 -16.98
N PHE A 36 14.52 40.00 -16.00
CA PHE A 36 14.74 38.55 -15.82
C PHE A 36 13.62 37.94 -14.99
N GLY A 37 13.53 36.62 -14.97
CA GLY A 37 12.59 35.90 -14.11
C GLY A 37 13.09 34.51 -13.73
N PHE A 38 12.33 33.87 -12.85
CA PHE A 38 12.61 32.52 -12.35
C PHE A 38 11.42 31.61 -12.61
N ILE A 39 11.70 30.44 -13.15
CA ILE A 39 10.76 29.32 -13.22
C ILE A 39 11.26 28.24 -12.26
N VAL A 40 10.35 27.72 -11.43
CA VAL A 40 10.56 26.46 -10.71
C VAL A 40 9.90 25.36 -11.51
N LEU A 41 10.71 24.41 -11.99
CA LEU A 41 10.31 23.33 -12.90
C LEU A 41 10.35 21.98 -12.18
N SER A 42 9.41 21.12 -12.48
CA SER A 42 9.41 19.72 -12.07
C SER A 42 9.07 18.84 -13.28
N ASP A 43 9.89 17.83 -13.53
CA ASP A 43 9.64 16.80 -14.54
C ASP A 43 9.04 15.53 -13.93
N GLY A 44 8.88 15.48 -12.60
CA GLY A 44 8.37 14.33 -11.87
C GLY A 44 9.38 13.19 -11.66
N THR A 45 10.60 13.27 -12.20
CA THR A 45 11.63 12.22 -12.05
C THR A 45 12.34 12.28 -10.70
N TYR A 46 12.32 13.44 -10.06
CA TYR A 46 12.95 13.68 -8.76
C TYR A 46 12.03 14.48 -7.85
N PHE A 47 12.22 14.37 -6.52
CA PHE A 47 11.38 15.10 -5.57
C PHE A 47 11.71 16.60 -5.54
N GLU A 48 13.00 16.93 -5.58
CA GLU A 48 13.43 18.32 -5.65
C GLU A 48 13.12 18.94 -7.02
N THR A 49 12.91 20.23 -7.02
CA THR A 49 12.57 21.02 -8.21
C THR A 49 13.78 21.75 -8.76
N LEU A 50 13.79 21.99 -10.06
CA LEU A 50 14.83 22.70 -10.78
C LEU A 50 14.50 24.18 -10.87
N GLN A 51 15.49 25.05 -10.56
CA GLN A 51 15.38 26.48 -10.83
C GLN A 51 15.90 26.82 -12.23
N VAL A 52 15.13 27.58 -12.96
CA VAL A 52 15.48 28.13 -14.28
C VAL A 52 15.46 29.63 -14.20
N VAL A 53 16.51 30.28 -14.67
CA VAL A 53 16.61 31.75 -14.82
C VAL A 53 16.45 32.07 -16.29
N TYR A 54 15.56 33.00 -16.63
CA TYR A 54 15.35 33.50 -17.98
C TYR A 54 15.47 35.02 -18.03
N HIS A 55 15.96 35.57 -19.15
CA HIS A 55 16.29 36.99 -19.31
C HIS A 55 15.52 37.62 -20.46
N ASP A 56 15.45 38.97 -20.46
CA ASP A 56 14.71 39.76 -21.43
C ASP A 56 15.33 39.81 -22.84
N ASN A 57 16.52 39.25 -22.99
CA ASN A 57 17.15 39.02 -24.30
C ASN A 57 16.55 37.81 -25.06
N MET A 58 15.70 37.02 -24.44
CA MET A 58 15.00 35.92 -25.11
C MET A 58 13.87 36.47 -25.98
N GLU A 59 13.73 35.95 -27.21
CA GLU A 59 12.73 36.37 -28.19
C GLU A 59 11.29 36.32 -27.62
N ASN A 60 10.98 35.25 -26.85
CA ASN A 60 9.66 35.04 -26.28
C ASN A 60 9.55 35.38 -24.78
N PHE A 61 10.43 36.24 -24.26
CA PHE A 61 10.41 36.68 -22.85
C PHE A 61 9.01 37.15 -22.39
N ALA A 62 8.33 37.98 -23.20
CA ALA A 62 7.00 38.51 -22.89
C ALA A 62 5.90 37.41 -22.81
N GLU A 63 6.10 36.28 -23.45
CA GLU A 63 5.22 35.12 -23.35
C GLU A 63 5.55 34.31 -22.10
N VAL A 64 6.83 34.00 -21.90
CA VAL A 64 7.32 33.18 -20.78
C VAL A 64 7.00 33.85 -19.43
N SER A 65 7.15 35.14 -19.31
CA SER A 65 6.85 35.91 -18.10
C SER A 65 5.37 35.87 -17.67
N LYS A 66 4.46 35.51 -18.59
CA LYS A 66 3.01 35.43 -18.35
C LYS A 66 2.50 33.98 -18.19
N LEU A 67 3.38 32.99 -18.17
CA LEU A 67 2.97 31.61 -18.00
C LEU A 67 2.40 31.33 -16.60
N ASN A 68 1.34 30.56 -16.56
CA ASN A 68 0.72 30.13 -15.31
C ASN A 68 1.37 28.84 -14.77
N VAL A 69 1.21 28.63 -13.48
CA VAL A 69 1.51 27.35 -12.82
C VAL A 69 0.76 26.23 -13.55
N GLY A 70 1.44 25.10 -13.73
CA GLY A 70 0.90 23.94 -14.46
C GLY A 70 1.18 23.96 -15.97
N SER A 71 1.70 25.07 -16.54
CA SER A 71 2.14 25.08 -17.94
C SER A 71 3.31 24.11 -18.16
N ALA A 72 3.33 23.48 -19.33
CA ALA A 72 4.39 22.56 -19.76
C ALA A 72 5.39 23.32 -20.64
N VAL A 73 6.68 23.17 -20.36
CA VAL A 73 7.75 23.83 -21.09
C VAL A 73 8.94 22.89 -21.31
N ILE A 74 9.69 23.15 -22.39
CA ILE A 74 11.04 22.62 -22.59
C ILE A 74 12.01 23.79 -22.44
N VAL A 75 12.98 23.62 -21.57
CA VAL A 75 14.03 24.62 -21.29
C VAL A 75 15.35 24.12 -21.82
N LYS A 76 16.03 24.95 -22.60
CA LYS A 76 17.39 24.78 -23.03
C LYS A 76 18.26 25.87 -22.43
N GLY A 77 19.40 25.51 -21.87
CA GLY A 77 20.30 26.47 -21.24
C GLY A 77 21.52 25.84 -20.59
N GLU A 78 22.39 26.70 -20.07
CA GLU A 78 23.62 26.30 -19.38
C GLU A 78 23.31 25.97 -17.90
N LEU A 79 23.81 24.81 -17.43
CA LEU A 79 23.75 24.46 -16.02
C LEU A 79 24.88 25.16 -15.26
N VAL A 80 24.51 26.02 -14.31
CA VAL A 80 25.42 26.80 -13.48
C VAL A 80 25.33 26.35 -12.03
N LEU A 81 26.45 25.96 -11.44
CA LEU A 81 26.53 25.57 -10.03
C LEU A 81 26.36 26.82 -9.14
N THR A 82 25.56 26.67 -8.08
CA THR A 82 25.25 27.74 -7.12
C THR A 82 25.50 27.29 -5.68
N PRO A 83 26.79 27.01 -5.30
CA PRO A 83 27.13 26.39 -4.03
C PRO A 83 26.70 27.22 -2.79
N ASP A 84 26.59 28.54 -2.93
CA ASP A 84 26.18 29.44 -1.85
C ASP A 84 24.67 29.73 -1.80
N ALA A 85 23.90 29.17 -2.75
CA ALA A 85 22.46 29.32 -2.80
C ALA A 85 21.74 28.13 -2.13
N LYS A 86 20.41 28.27 -1.96
CA LYS A 86 19.58 27.21 -1.41
C LYS A 86 19.56 25.97 -2.32
N GLN A 87 19.50 26.18 -3.65
CA GLN A 87 19.59 25.14 -4.65
C GLN A 87 21.06 24.93 -5.07
N PRO A 88 21.48 23.69 -5.38
CA PRO A 88 22.89 23.39 -5.71
C PRO A 88 23.31 23.88 -7.09
N PHE A 89 22.36 24.13 -7.98
CA PHE A 89 22.57 24.65 -9.35
C PHE A 89 21.27 25.25 -9.90
N GLU A 90 21.40 25.94 -11.02
CA GLU A 90 20.28 26.46 -11.80
C GLU A 90 20.58 26.36 -13.29
N ILE A 91 19.55 26.46 -14.13
CA ILE A 91 19.71 26.56 -15.58
C ILE A 91 19.55 28.03 -15.99
N GLN A 92 20.57 28.58 -16.62
CA GLN A 92 20.52 29.86 -17.31
C GLN A 92 19.93 29.61 -18.70
N ALA A 93 18.65 29.91 -18.86
CA ALA A 93 17.91 29.56 -20.08
C ALA A 93 18.37 30.41 -21.27
N SER A 94 18.73 29.77 -22.36
CA SER A 94 18.90 30.36 -23.68
C SER A 94 17.61 30.31 -24.51
N GLU A 95 16.75 29.29 -24.24
CA GLU A 95 15.48 29.08 -24.93
C GLU A 95 14.46 28.43 -23.99
N VAL A 96 13.20 28.88 -24.06
CA VAL A 96 12.06 28.23 -23.38
C VAL A 96 10.95 28.00 -24.41
N ILE A 97 10.72 26.75 -24.75
CA ILE A 97 9.66 26.32 -25.67
C ILE A 97 8.40 26.04 -24.84
N VAL A 98 7.29 26.67 -25.19
CA VAL A 98 6.00 26.46 -24.54
C VAL A 98 5.27 25.32 -25.23
N GLU A 99 5.21 24.14 -24.58
CA GLU A 99 4.48 22.98 -25.09
C GLU A 99 2.97 23.08 -24.83
N GLY A 100 2.59 23.58 -23.65
CA GLY A 100 1.19 23.72 -23.28
C GLY A 100 0.97 24.77 -22.20
N LYS A 101 0.06 25.70 -22.46
CA LYS A 101 -0.29 26.76 -21.50
C LYS A 101 -1.36 26.26 -20.53
N SER A 102 -1.17 26.55 -19.27
CA SER A 102 -2.20 26.41 -18.22
C SER A 102 -3.02 27.69 -18.14
N THR A 103 -4.30 27.55 -17.86
CA THR A 103 -5.24 28.67 -17.71
C THR A 103 -5.20 29.22 -16.27
N SER A 104 -5.74 30.41 -16.07
CA SER A 104 -5.72 31.10 -14.76
C SER A 104 -6.60 30.42 -13.70
N ASP A 105 -7.53 29.56 -14.09
CA ASP A 105 -8.42 28.78 -13.25
C ASP A 105 -7.83 27.42 -12.82
N TYR A 106 -6.57 27.15 -13.16
CA TYR A 106 -5.87 25.95 -12.72
C TYR A 106 -6.01 25.75 -11.20
N PRO A 107 -6.57 24.62 -10.73
CA PRO A 107 -7.03 24.49 -9.34
C PRO A 107 -5.90 24.40 -8.31
N LEU A 108 -4.70 23.95 -8.72
CA LEU A 108 -3.55 23.82 -7.82
C LEU A 108 -2.70 25.11 -7.79
N GLN A 109 -3.33 26.22 -7.37
CA GLN A 109 -2.66 27.48 -7.16
C GLN A 109 -1.65 27.44 -6.00
N LYS A 110 -0.74 28.43 -5.92
CA LYS A 110 0.29 28.54 -4.88
C LYS A 110 -0.32 28.85 -3.51
N LYS A 111 -1.07 27.91 -2.95
CA LYS A 111 -1.65 27.95 -1.60
C LYS A 111 -1.69 26.54 -1.02
N ARG A 112 -1.89 26.44 0.29
CA ARG A 112 -2.12 25.14 0.94
C ARG A 112 -3.51 24.64 0.56
N HIS A 113 -3.59 23.39 0.14
CA HIS A 113 -4.84 22.66 -0.15
C HIS A 113 -5.09 21.62 0.93
N SER A 114 -6.36 21.44 1.34
CA SER A 114 -6.73 20.34 2.26
C SER A 114 -6.73 19.00 1.53
N MET A 115 -6.56 17.91 2.27
CA MET A 115 -6.61 16.56 1.69
C MET A 115 -8.00 16.25 1.12
N GLU A 116 -9.07 16.74 1.77
CA GLU A 116 -10.44 16.60 1.29
C GLU A 116 -10.62 17.23 -0.09
N TYR A 117 -10.14 18.46 -0.26
CA TYR A 117 -10.18 19.11 -1.57
C TYR A 117 -9.37 18.34 -2.62
N LEU A 118 -8.16 17.90 -2.28
CA LEU A 118 -7.31 17.16 -3.22
C LEU A 118 -7.92 15.82 -3.65
N ARG A 119 -8.77 15.20 -2.83
CA ARG A 119 -9.54 14.00 -3.21
C ARG A 119 -10.58 14.30 -4.28
N THR A 120 -11.16 15.50 -4.32
CA THR A 120 -12.14 15.89 -5.36
C THR A 120 -11.50 16.13 -6.72
N ILE A 121 -10.16 16.28 -6.77
CA ILE A 121 -9.37 16.44 -8.00
C ILE A 121 -8.26 15.40 -8.09
N SER A 122 -8.60 14.13 -7.86
CA SER A 122 -7.67 13.01 -7.79
C SER A 122 -6.72 12.92 -9.00
N HIS A 123 -7.18 13.28 -10.19
CA HIS A 123 -6.40 13.33 -11.44
C HIS A 123 -5.32 14.42 -11.47
N LEU A 124 -5.45 15.48 -10.66
CA LEU A 124 -4.47 16.56 -10.60
C LEU A 124 -3.61 16.53 -9.33
N ARG A 125 -4.08 15.91 -8.25
CA ARG A 125 -3.33 15.87 -6.98
C ARG A 125 -1.92 15.30 -7.08
N PRO A 126 -1.56 14.38 -8.01
CA PRO A 126 -0.18 13.94 -8.21
C PRO A 126 0.80 15.08 -8.54
N ARG A 127 0.31 16.23 -8.99
CA ARG A 127 1.13 17.42 -9.25
C ARG A 127 1.52 18.18 -7.98
N THR A 128 1.02 17.81 -6.80
CA THR A 128 1.41 18.39 -5.51
C THR A 128 2.63 17.69 -4.92
N ASN A 129 3.42 18.38 -4.09
CA ASN A 129 4.59 17.77 -3.44
C ASN A 129 4.20 16.57 -2.58
N THR A 130 3.11 16.69 -1.81
CA THR A 130 2.63 15.59 -0.95
C THR A 130 2.36 14.32 -1.75
N PHE A 131 1.60 14.43 -2.84
CA PHE A 131 1.24 13.25 -3.61
C PHE A 131 2.34 12.77 -4.56
N GLN A 132 3.25 13.65 -4.98
CA GLN A 132 4.49 13.20 -5.62
C GLN A 132 5.30 12.32 -4.66
N ALA A 133 5.51 12.76 -3.43
CA ALA A 133 6.21 11.97 -2.42
C ALA A 133 5.48 10.64 -2.14
N VAL A 134 4.17 10.67 -1.89
CA VAL A 134 3.37 9.47 -1.59
C VAL A 134 3.48 8.45 -2.71
N PHE A 135 3.22 8.83 -3.96
CA PHE A 135 3.18 7.86 -5.06
C PHE A 135 4.57 7.40 -5.51
N ARG A 136 5.61 8.21 -5.32
CA ARG A 136 6.99 7.76 -5.52
C ARG A 136 7.39 6.71 -4.48
N VAL A 137 7.10 6.97 -3.20
CA VAL A 137 7.36 6.00 -2.12
C VAL A 137 6.49 4.75 -2.28
N ARG A 138 5.21 4.88 -2.64
CA ARG A 138 4.35 3.73 -2.97
C ARG A 138 4.97 2.84 -4.07
N SER A 139 5.45 3.45 -5.15
CA SER A 139 6.13 2.72 -6.24
C SER A 139 7.40 2.02 -5.76
N LEU A 140 8.19 2.69 -4.91
CA LEU A 140 9.41 2.13 -4.36
C LEU A 140 9.15 0.97 -3.40
N ILE A 141 8.12 1.06 -2.56
CA ILE A 141 7.68 -0.03 -1.67
C ILE A 141 7.28 -1.26 -2.48
N ALA A 142 6.50 -1.09 -3.57
CA ALA A 142 6.12 -2.20 -4.43
C ALA A 142 7.34 -2.92 -5.02
N TYR A 143 8.31 -2.16 -5.51
CA TYR A 143 9.57 -2.72 -6.00
C TYR A 143 10.37 -3.43 -4.90
N ALA A 144 10.46 -2.83 -3.71
CA ALA A 144 11.16 -3.42 -2.56
C ALA A 144 10.56 -4.77 -2.15
N ILE A 145 9.24 -4.89 -2.16
CA ILE A 145 8.52 -6.14 -1.86
C ILE A 145 8.87 -7.21 -2.90
N HIS A 146 8.75 -6.91 -4.19
CA HIS A 146 9.15 -7.86 -5.23
C HIS A 146 10.61 -8.27 -5.12
N LYS A 147 11.49 -7.29 -4.88
CA LYS A 147 12.93 -7.55 -4.70
C LYS A 147 13.21 -8.45 -3.50
N PHE A 148 12.56 -8.20 -2.36
CA PHE A 148 12.70 -9.01 -1.14
C PHE A 148 12.38 -10.49 -1.40
N PHE A 149 11.26 -10.76 -2.05
CA PHE A 149 10.82 -12.13 -2.31
C PHE A 149 11.65 -12.81 -3.42
N GLN A 150 11.92 -12.10 -4.53
CA GLN A 150 12.69 -12.67 -5.65
C GLN A 150 14.12 -13.01 -5.26
N GLU A 151 14.77 -12.23 -4.41
CA GLU A 151 16.13 -12.50 -3.89
C GLU A 151 16.17 -13.68 -2.88
N ARG A 152 15.00 -14.21 -2.50
CA ARG A 152 14.82 -15.37 -1.60
C ARG A 152 14.18 -16.56 -2.29
N ASP A 153 14.24 -16.60 -3.62
CA ASP A 153 13.72 -17.68 -4.46
C ASP A 153 12.21 -17.95 -4.29
N PHE A 154 11.42 -16.91 -3.94
CA PHE A 154 9.97 -16.99 -3.96
C PHE A 154 9.44 -16.83 -5.38
N VAL A 155 8.45 -17.63 -5.74
CA VAL A 155 7.74 -17.52 -7.02
C VAL A 155 6.56 -16.56 -6.88
N TYR A 156 6.51 -15.52 -7.72
CA TYR A 156 5.34 -14.65 -7.82
C TYR A 156 4.21 -15.35 -8.56
N VAL A 157 3.02 -15.41 -7.95
CA VAL A 157 1.86 -16.09 -8.50
C VAL A 157 0.72 -15.10 -8.75
N HIS A 158 0.20 -15.11 -9.98
CA HIS A 158 -1.05 -14.44 -10.33
C HIS A 158 -2.24 -15.33 -9.96
N THR A 159 -2.99 -14.94 -8.92
CA THR A 159 -4.22 -15.62 -8.53
C THR A 159 -5.44 -14.94 -9.16
N PRO A 160 -6.56 -15.65 -9.37
CA PRO A 160 -7.73 -15.08 -10.03
C PRO A 160 -8.33 -13.89 -9.26
N ILE A 161 -8.65 -12.82 -9.99
CA ILE A 161 -9.39 -11.66 -9.47
C ILE A 161 -10.88 -11.98 -9.43
N ILE A 162 -11.40 -12.70 -10.43
CA ILE A 162 -12.78 -13.20 -10.45
C ILE A 162 -12.77 -14.63 -9.93
N THR A 163 -13.54 -14.89 -8.89
CA THR A 163 -13.56 -16.18 -8.21
C THR A 163 -14.97 -16.68 -7.92
N GLY A 164 -15.15 -17.99 -7.85
CA GLY A 164 -16.37 -18.61 -7.37
C GLY A 164 -16.27 -19.08 -5.90
N SER A 165 -15.14 -18.83 -5.20
CA SER A 165 -14.94 -19.21 -3.80
C SER A 165 -14.74 -17.98 -2.91
N ASP A 166 -15.19 -18.06 -1.66
CA ASP A 166 -14.95 -17.07 -0.62
C ASP A 166 -13.80 -17.54 0.28
N ALA A 167 -12.67 -16.87 0.21
CA ALA A 167 -11.48 -17.24 0.97
C ALA A 167 -11.64 -17.02 2.49
N GLU A 168 -12.50 -16.11 2.91
CA GLU A 168 -12.74 -15.79 4.32
C GLU A 168 -13.98 -16.52 4.88
N GLY A 169 -14.84 -17.06 4.00
CA GLY A 169 -16.03 -17.82 4.36
C GLY A 169 -17.23 -17.01 4.86
N ALA A 170 -17.12 -15.69 4.91
CA ALA A 170 -18.18 -14.77 5.35
C ALA A 170 -17.98 -13.34 4.82
N GLY A 171 -17.17 -13.15 3.77
CA GLY A 171 -16.83 -11.82 3.25
C GLY A 171 -17.97 -11.21 2.43
N ASP A 172 -18.22 -9.91 2.61
CA ASP A 172 -19.06 -9.14 1.70
C ASP A 172 -18.33 -8.97 0.37
N MET A 173 -18.72 -9.77 -0.64
CA MET A 173 -18.07 -9.80 -1.94
C MET A 173 -18.86 -8.98 -2.98
N PHE A 174 -18.13 -8.24 -3.84
CA PHE A 174 -18.73 -7.65 -5.03
C PHE A 174 -19.06 -8.74 -6.04
N ARG A 175 -20.32 -8.79 -6.48
CA ARG A 175 -20.74 -9.71 -7.52
C ARG A 175 -20.24 -9.27 -8.91
N VAL A 176 -19.76 -10.25 -9.70
CA VAL A 176 -19.41 -10.08 -11.11
C VAL A 176 -20.47 -10.81 -11.93
N THR A 177 -21.19 -10.08 -12.78
CA THR A 177 -22.25 -10.63 -13.60
C THR A 177 -22.37 -9.89 -14.95
N THR A 178 -22.79 -10.60 -15.97
CA THR A 178 -23.17 -10.05 -17.28
C THR A 178 -24.68 -10.10 -17.54
N LEU A 179 -25.46 -10.56 -16.54
CA LEU A 179 -26.90 -10.58 -16.62
C LEU A 179 -27.49 -9.16 -16.62
N ASP A 180 -28.55 -8.95 -17.38
CA ASP A 180 -29.31 -7.69 -17.30
C ASP A 180 -30.05 -7.62 -15.96
N LEU A 181 -29.68 -6.67 -15.12
CA LEU A 181 -30.29 -6.48 -13.80
C LEU A 181 -31.77 -6.06 -13.87
N ASN A 182 -32.27 -5.62 -15.04
CA ASN A 182 -33.68 -5.29 -15.26
C ASN A 182 -34.50 -6.49 -15.74
N ASP A 183 -33.85 -7.58 -16.19
CA ASP A 183 -34.51 -8.80 -16.72
C ASP A 183 -33.67 -10.03 -16.29
N LEU A 184 -33.71 -10.34 -15.01
CA LEU A 184 -32.95 -11.44 -14.42
C LEU A 184 -33.60 -12.79 -14.78
N PRO A 185 -32.85 -13.77 -15.32
CA PRO A 185 -33.33 -15.13 -15.44
C PRO A 185 -33.57 -15.75 -14.08
N LEU A 186 -34.81 -16.23 -13.83
CA LEU A 186 -35.15 -16.86 -12.57
C LEU A 186 -35.32 -18.37 -12.74
N GLY A 187 -34.85 -19.14 -11.79
CA GLY A 187 -35.12 -20.56 -11.66
C GLY A 187 -36.53 -20.85 -11.11
N GLU A 188 -36.88 -22.12 -11.02
CA GLU A 188 -38.18 -22.58 -10.49
C GLU A 188 -38.36 -22.17 -9.00
N ASP A 189 -37.28 -21.97 -8.28
CA ASP A 189 -37.25 -21.51 -6.88
C ASP A 189 -37.37 -20.00 -6.73
N GLY A 190 -37.49 -19.27 -7.81
CA GLY A 190 -37.57 -17.79 -7.85
C GLY A 190 -36.25 -17.07 -7.61
N LYS A 191 -35.16 -17.78 -7.52
CA LYS A 191 -33.81 -17.20 -7.41
C LYS A 191 -33.19 -16.99 -8.79
N VAL A 192 -32.15 -16.16 -8.87
CA VAL A 192 -31.39 -15.95 -10.09
C VAL A 192 -30.79 -17.27 -10.58
N ASP A 193 -31.03 -17.61 -11.84
CA ASP A 193 -30.42 -18.77 -12.50
C ASP A 193 -29.00 -18.42 -13.00
N ASP A 194 -28.02 -18.60 -12.13
CA ASP A 194 -26.62 -18.30 -12.40
C ASP A 194 -26.01 -19.15 -13.53
N SER A 195 -26.68 -20.26 -13.93
CA SER A 195 -26.25 -21.06 -15.08
C SER A 195 -26.35 -20.29 -16.41
N LYS A 196 -27.12 -19.22 -16.45
CA LYS A 196 -27.28 -18.31 -17.58
C LYS A 196 -26.26 -17.17 -17.60
N ASP A 197 -25.50 -16.97 -16.53
CA ASP A 197 -24.45 -15.95 -16.48
C ASP A 197 -23.18 -16.42 -17.23
N PHE A 198 -22.26 -15.49 -17.50
CA PHE A 198 -21.07 -15.69 -18.34
C PHE A 198 -20.25 -16.95 -17.93
N PHE A 199 -20.03 -17.15 -16.65
CA PHE A 199 -19.26 -18.27 -16.13
C PHE A 199 -20.10 -19.53 -15.80
N GLY A 200 -21.41 -19.49 -16.05
CA GLY A 200 -22.34 -20.60 -15.74
C GLY A 200 -22.52 -20.86 -14.24
N LYS A 201 -22.11 -19.93 -13.40
CA LYS A 201 -22.24 -19.95 -11.92
C LYS A 201 -22.05 -18.55 -11.34
N ALA A 202 -22.46 -18.37 -10.09
CA ALA A 202 -22.18 -17.14 -9.34
C ALA A 202 -20.68 -16.88 -9.22
N THR A 203 -20.24 -15.66 -9.55
CA THR A 203 -18.84 -15.23 -9.42
C THR A 203 -18.74 -13.86 -8.78
N ASN A 204 -17.63 -13.61 -8.12
CA ASN A 204 -17.38 -12.41 -7.34
C ASN A 204 -15.95 -11.90 -7.58
N LEU A 205 -15.68 -10.65 -7.16
CA LEU A 205 -14.32 -10.16 -7.02
C LEU A 205 -13.69 -10.76 -5.76
N THR A 206 -12.44 -11.18 -5.84
CA THR A 206 -11.73 -11.87 -4.76
C THR A 206 -11.52 -10.99 -3.52
N VAL A 207 -11.61 -11.60 -2.34
CA VAL A 207 -11.25 -11.00 -1.06
C VAL A 207 -9.80 -11.36 -0.62
N SER A 208 -9.17 -12.36 -1.28
CA SER A 208 -7.80 -12.81 -1.01
C SER A 208 -7.33 -13.78 -2.10
N GLY A 209 -6.05 -13.75 -2.40
CA GLY A 209 -5.39 -14.76 -3.26
C GLY A 209 -4.91 -16.01 -2.54
N GLN A 210 -5.06 -16.10 -1.21
CA GLN A 210 -4.45 -17.10 -0.36
C GLN A 210 -4.78 -18.55 -0.77
N LEU A 211 -6.06 -18.91 -0.89
CA LEU A 211 -6.44 -20.30 -1.15
C LEU A 211 -5.87 -20.83 -2.48
N ASN A 212 -5.85 -19.98 -3.51
CA ASN A 212 -5.23 -20.32 -4.79
C ASN A 212 -3.69 -20.30 -4.68
N GLY A 213 -3.12 -19.38 -3.87
CA GLY A 213 -1.69 -19.31 -3.60
C GLY A 213 -1.17 -20.57 -2.92
N GLU A 214 -1.90 -21.13 -1.94
CA GLU A 214 -1.53 -22.37 -1.25
C GLU A 214 -1.38 -23.56 -2.24
N THR A 215 -2.14 -23.58 -3.35
CA THR A 215 -1.99 -24.64 -4.36
C THR A 215 -0.60 -24.60 -5.00
N PHE A 216 -0.06 -23.41 -5.21
CA PHE A 216 1.29 -23.23 -5.76
C PHE A 216 2.37 -23.46 -4.70
N ALA A 217 2.14 -23.11 -3.44
CA ALA A 217 3.08 -23.39 -2.36
C ALA A 217 3.31 -24.90 -2.19
N MET A 218 2.28 -25.73 -2.41
CA MET A 218 2.39 -27.20 -2.40
C MET A 218 3.20 -27.78 -3.58
N ALA A 219 3.62 -26.95 -4.54
CA ALA A 219 4.44 -27.36 -5.69
C ALA A 219 5.77 -26.62 -5.75
N PHE A 220 5.81 -25.34 -5.39
CA PHE A 220 6.97 -24.46 -5.51
C PHE A 220 7.65 -24.14 -4.17
N LYS A 221 7.12 -24.63 -3.06
CA LYS A 221 7.57 -24.40 -1.69
C LYS A 221 7.32 -22.98 -1.19
N ASN A 222 7.91 -21.97 -1.82
CA ASN A 222 7.81 -20.58 -1.40
C ASN A 222 7.20 -19.76 -2.54
N ILE A 223 6.03 -19.17 -2.29
CA ILE A 223 5.35 -18.31 -3.25
C ILE A 223 4.89 -17.02 -2.57
N TYR A 224 4.56 -16.03 -3.37
CA TYR A 224 3.80 -14.87 -2.90
C TYR A 224 2.84 -14.37 -3.97
N THR A 225 1.72 -13.82 -3.52
CA THR A 225 0.83 -13.00 -4.34
C THR A 225 1.11 -11.52 -4.09
N PHE A 226 0.84 -10.69 -5.06
CA PHE A 226 0.75 -9.24 -4.91
C PHE A 226 -0.35 -8.80 -5.86
N GLY A 227 -1.56 -8.73 -5.38
CA GLY A 227 -2.74 -8.59 -6.22
C GLY A 227 -3.85 -7.73 -5.60
N PRO A 228 -4.76 -7.24 -6.45
CA PRO A 228 -5.92 -6.48 -6.01
C PRO A 228 -6.89 -7.36 -5.22
N THR A 229 -7.46 -6.76 -4.20
CA THR A 229 -8.40 -7.37 -3.26
C THR A 229 -9.59 -6.44 -3.09
N PHE A 230 -10.79 -7.02 -2.97
CA PHE A 230 -12.03 -6.26 -2.96
C PHE A 230 -12.91 -6.68 -1.78
N ARG A 231 -13.43 -5.72 -1.05
CA ARG A 231 -14.37 -5.95 0.05
C ARG A 231 -15.55 -4.98 -0.04
N ALA A 232 -16.77 -5.52 -0.08
CA ALA A 232 -18.00 -4.75 -0.19
C ALA A 232 -18.55 -4.27 1.17
N GLU A 233 -17.74 -4.35 2.22
CA GLU A 233 -18.11 -3.91 3.56
C GLU A 233 -18.53 -2.44 3.60
N ASN A 234 -19.67 -2.16 4.22
CA ASN A 234 -20.14 -0.79 4.41
C ASN A 234 -19.39 -0.09 5.56
N SER A 235 -18.08 0.05 5.41
CA SER A 235 -17.20 0.68 6.38
C SER A 235 -16.64 2.00 5.85
N ASN A 236 -16.90 3.09 6.57
CA ASN A 236 -16.47 4.44 6.19
C ASN A 236 -15.40 5.00 7.14
N THR A 237 -14.36 4.23 7.40
CA THR A 237 -13.23 4.63 8.24
C THR A 237 -12.06 5.17 7.42
N THR A 238 -11.05 5.68 8.10
CA THR A 238 -9.80 6.14 7.47
C THR A 238 -8.89 4.99 7.00
N ARG A 239 -9.21 3.74 7.32
CA ARG A 239 -8.40 2.55 7.08
C ARG A 239 -9.02 1.55 6.12
N HIS A 240 -10.27 1.79 5.65
CA HIS A 240 -11.00 0.89 4.77
C HIS A 240 -11.18 1.50 3.39
N ALA A 241 -10.91 0.68 2.39
CA ALA A 241 -11.23 0.93 0.99
C ALA A 241 -11.87 -0.34 0.42
N ALA A 242 -12.74 -0.18 -0.59
CA ALA A 242 -13.39 -1.30 -1.24
C ALA A 242 -12.47 -2.04 -2.22
N GLU A 243 -11.43 -1.38 -2.69
CA GLU A 243 -10.36 -1.91 -3.53
C GLU A 243 -9.00 -1.54 -2.93
N PHE A 244 -8.16 -2.53 -2.70
CA PHE A 244 -6.81 -2.37 -2.16
C PHE A 244 -5.93 -3.55 -2.62
N TRP A 245 -4.64 -3.54 -2.29
CA TRP A 245 -3.72 -4.60 -2.69
C TRP A 245 -3.22 -5.39 -1.48
N MET A 246 -3.10 -6.70 -1.65
CA MET A 246 -2.55 -7.60 -0.64
C MET A 246 -1.26 -8.25 -1.12
N ILE A 247 -0.32 -8.38 -0.21
CA ILE A 247 0.87 -9.22 -0.36
C ILE A 247 0.68 -10.42 0.52
N GLU A 248 0.63 -11.61 -0.08
CA GLU A 248 0.29 -12.85 0.61
C GLU A 248 1.31 -13.95 0.27
N PRO A 249 2.43 -14.03 1.02
CA PRO A 249 3.35 -15.16 0.89
C PRO A 249 2.76 -16.42 1.53
N GLU A 250 3.09 -17.58 0.94
CA GLU A 250 2.82 -18.92 1.49
C GLU A 250 4.09 -19.76 1.42
N ILE A 251 4.47 -20.36 2.54
CA ILE A 251 5.71 -21.11 2.71
C ILE A 251 5.40 -22.54 3.17
N ALA A 252 5.79 -23.53 2.37
CA ALA A 252 5.63 -24.94 2.72
C ALA A 252 6.78 -25.43 3.61
N PHE A 253 6.49 -26.47 4.42
CA PHE A 253 7.36 -27.04 5.44
C PHE A 253 7.75 -26.05 6.55
N ALA A 254 6.91 -25.06 6.77
CA ALA A 254 7.09 -23.99 7.74
C ALA A 254 5.97 -24.01 8.81
N ASP A 255 6.29 -23.54 9.98
CA ASP A 255 5.36 -23.33 11.09
C ASP A 255 5.10 -21.83 11.35
N LEU A 256 4.39 -21.55 12.45
CA LEU A 256 4.05 -20.18 12.82
C LEU A 256 5.30 -19.33 13.15
N ASP A 257 6.35 -19.93 13.73
CA ASP A 257 7.59 -19.21 14.05
C ASP A 257 8.32 -18.82 12.76
N ASP A 258 8.42 -19.71 11.78
CA ASP A 258 8.99 -19.43 10.46
C ASP A 258 8.23 -18.28 9.75
N ASP A 259 6.90 -18.25 9.90
CA ASP A 259 6.03 -17.22 9.31
C ASP A 259 6.27 -15.85 9.95
N MET A 260 6.37 -15.80 11.28
CA MET A 260 6.73 -14.58 12.03
C MET A 260 8.12 -14.07 11.65
N ASP A 261 9.11 -14.94 11.51
CA ASP A 261 10.47 -14.57 11.11
C ASP A 261 10.51 -13.97 9.70
N LEU A 262 9.76 -14.53 8.77
CA LEU A 262 9.62 -13.99 7.42
C LEU A 262 8.95 -12.61 7.44
N ALA A 263 7.86 -12.45 8.18
CA ALA A 263 7.11 -11.20 8.30
C ALA A 263 7.98 -10.09 8.91
N GLU A 264 8.72 -10.37 9.99
CA GLU A 264 9.66 -9.43 10.62
C GLU A 264 10.76 -9.03 9.64
N SER A 265 11.39 -10.00 8.98
CA SER A 265 12.46 -9.77 8.00
C SER A 265 11.98 -8.90 6.84
N MET A 266 10.78 -9.17 6.31
CA MET A 266 10.19 -8.40 5.22
C MET A 266 9.92 -6.95 5.63
N LEU A 267 9.30 -6.73 6.77
CA LEU A 267 8.96 -5.37 7.23
C LEU A 267 10.21 -4.53 7.48
N LYS A 268 11.23 -5.10 8.13
CA LYS A 268 12.53 -4.44 8.33
C LYS A 268 13.21 -4.10 7.01
N TYR A 269 13.18 -5.02 6.06
CA TYR A 269 13.76 -4.82 4.73
C TYR A 269 13.09 -3.65 4.00
N ILE A 270 11.76 -3.62 3.95
CA ILE A 270 10.99 -2.56 3.27
C ILE A 270 11.29 -1.20 3.91
N ILE A 271 11.29 -1.11 5.23
CA ILE A 271 11.59 0.14 5.96
C ILE A 271 12.98 0.65 5.59
N ASN A 272 14.01 -0.19 5.71
CA ASN A 272 15.38 0.20 5.39
C ASN A 272 15.52 0.60 3.91
N TYR A 273 14.92 -0.17 3.01
CA TYR A 273 14.97 0.12 1.58
C TYR A 273 14.39 1.49 1.23
N VAL A 274 13.27 1.87 1.85
CA VAL A 274 12.64 3.18 1.63
C VAL A 274 13.48 4.30 2.23
N LEU A 275 14.01 4.14 3.45
CA LEU A 275 14.85 5.15 4.09
C LEU A 275 16.15 5.42 3.31
N GLU A 276 16.71 4.40 2.66
CA GLU A 276 17.93 4.52 1.85
C GLU A 276 17.67 5.10 0.45
N ASN A 277 16.54 4.77 -0.18
CA ASN A 277 16.30 5.06 -1.60
C ASN A 277 15.33 6.21 -1.86
N ALA A 278 14.69 6.76 -0.82
CA ALA A 278 13.80 7.93 -0.91
C ALA A 278 14.06 8.95 0.22
N PRO A 279 15.32 9.35 0.48
CA PRO A 279 15.64 10.21 1.63
C PRO A 279 14.95 11.58 1.56
N GLU A 280 14.77 12.16 0.38
CA GLU A 280 14.14 13.46 0.19
C GLU A 280 12.64 13.39 0.51
N GLU A 281 11.94 12.38 -0.01
CA GLU A 281 10.52 12.14 0.26
C GLU A 281 10.30 11.86 1.75
N MET A 282 11.16 11.03 2.37
CA MET A 282 11.07 10.70 3.79
C MET A 282 11.34 11.91 4.69
N ALA A 283 12.30 12.78 4.32
CA ALA A 283 12.54 14.05 5.01
C ALA A 283 11.31 14.96 4.92
N PHE A 284 10.66 15.02 3.75
CA PHE A 284 9.42 15.76 3.57
C PHE A 284 8.28 15.24 4.46
N PHE A 285 8.05 13.93 4.51
CA PHE A 285 7.03 13.35 5.40
C PHE A 285 7.33 13.63 6.86
N ASN A 286 8.59 13.48 7.28
CA ASN A 286 9.01 13.73 8.65
C ASN A 286 8.83 15.20 9.06
N GLN A 287 8.99 16.13 8.12
CA GLN A 287 8.84 17.55 8.39
C GLN A 287 7.37 18.02 8.39
N PHE A 288 6.55 17.51 7.46
CA PHE A 288 5.25 18.11 7.14
C PHE A 288 4.05 17.21 7.47
N ILE A 289 4.25 15.91 7.65
CA ILE A 289 3.18 14.94 7.89
C ILE A 289 3.26 14.39 9.32
N ASP A 290 4.38 13.79 9.70
CA ASP A 290 4.58 13.15 11.00
C ASP A 290 6.03 13.35 11.46
N LYS A 291 6.23 14.21 12.45
CA LYS A 291 7.56 14.64 12.92
C LYS A 291 8.41 13.51 13.52
N ASP A 292 7.78 12.45 13.98
CA ASP A 292 8.44 11.33 14.65
C ASP A 292 8.60 10.12 13.70
N LEU A 293 8.23 10.27 12.43
CA LEU A 293 8.16 9.18 11.44
C LEU A 293 9.48 8.44 11.28
N ILE A 294 10.56 9.14 10.97
CA ILE A 294 11.86 8.52 10.69
C ILE A 294 12.42 7.85 11.95
N GLU A 295 12.29 8.47 13.11
CA GLU A 295 12.74 7.89 14.38
C GLU A 295 11.97 6.60 14.69
N ARG A 296 10.64 6.62 14.57
CA ARG A 296 9.80 5.44 14.77
C ARG A 296 10.16 4.31 13.79
N LEU A 297 10.30 4.60 12.50
CA LEU A 297 10.67 3.60 11.50
C LEU A 297 12.05 2.98 11.75
N LYS A 298 13.05 3.79 12.12
CA LYS A 298 14.37 3.30 12.52
C LYS A 298 14.31 2.44 13.77
N GLY A 299 13.48 2.83 14.73
CA GLY A 299 13.26 2.04 15.95
C GLY A 299 12.68 0.67 15.63
N VAL A 300 11.69 0.60 14.75
CA VAL A 300 11.09 -0.66 14.29
C VAL A 300 12.09 -1.53 13.54
N ALA A 301 12.80 -0.96 12.57
CA ALA A 301 13.78 -1.71 11.77
C ALA A 301 14.98 -2.22 12.60
N GLY A 302 15.33 -1.52 13.69
CA GLY A 302 16.47 -1.84 14.56
C GLY A 302 16.13 -2.70 15.79
N SER A 303 14.84 -3.00 16.04
CA SER A 303 14.41 -3.80 17.19
C SER A 303 14.09 -5.23 16.81
N ASP A 304 14.26 -6.18 17.73
CA ASP A 304 13.65 -7.50 17.62
C ASP A 304 12.18 -7.39 18.00
N PHE A 305 11.30 -8.06 17.27
CA PHE A 305 9.87 -8.03 17.54
C PHE A 305 9.54 -8.90 18.75
N GLY A 306 8.68 -8.40 19.64
CA GLY A 306 8.17 -9.18 20.75
C GLY A 306 7.25 -10.30 20.26
N ARG A 307 7.08 -11.34 21.09
CA ARG A 307 6.11 -12.42 20.87
C ARG A 307 5.33 -12.62 22.15
N VAL A 308 4.01 -12.69 22.06
CA VAL A 308 3.11 -12.88 23.19
C VAL A 308 1.87 -13.63 22.70
N THR A 309 1.36 -14.55 23.49
CA THR A 309 0.08 -15.22 23.16
C THR A 309 -1.09 -14.24 23.38
N TYR A 310 -2.19 -14.46 22.67
CA TYR A 310 -3.41 -13.70 22.87
C TYR A 310 -3.89 -13.75 24.34
N THR A 311 -3.80 -14.94 24.95
CA THR A 311 -4.18 -15.09 26.37
C THR A 311 -3.35 -14.23 27.30
N GLU A 312 -2.01 -14.22 27.12
CA GLU A 312 -1.12 -13.36 27.90
C GLU A 312 -1.37 -11.87 27.60
N ALA A 313 -1.58 -11.51 26.32
CA ALA A 313 -1.90 -10.14 25.92
C ALA A 313 -3.19 -9.62 26.59
N ILE A 314 -4.22 -10.48 26.64
CA ILE A 314 -5.48 -10.14 27.34
C ILE A 314 -5.23 -9.93 28.83
N GLU A 315 -4.42 -10.74 29.51
CA GLU A 315 -4.11 -10.55 30.93
C GLU A 315 -3.35 -9.25 31.18
N LEU A 316 -2.35 -8.93 30.34
CA LEU A 316 -1.65 -7.65 30.40
C LEU A 316 -2.58 -6.43 30.18
N LEU A 317 -3.50 -6.53 29.22
CA LEU A 317 -4.45 -5.45 28.93
C LEU A 317 -5.51 -5.30 30.02
N LYS A 318 -5.96 -6.38 30.67
CA LYS A 318 -6.92 -6.34 31.77
C LYS A 318 -6.48 -5.47 32.96
N GLU A 319 -5.18 -5.40 33.23
CA GLU A 319 -4.63 -4.56 34.28
C GLU A 319 -4.89 -3.06 34.03
N HIS A 320 -5.14 -2.69 32.75
CA HIS A 320 -5.37 -1.33 32.29
C HIS A 320 -6.78 -1.12 31.72
N ASN A 321 -7.71 -2.03 32.02
CA ASN A 321 -9.01 -2.05 31.37
C ASN A 321 -9.80 -0.74 31.55
N ASP A 322 -9.56 0.00 32.65
CA ASP A 322 -10.21 1.28 32.90
C ASP A 322 -9.80 2.40 31.94
N GLU A 323 -8.65 2.25 31.27
CA GLU A 323 -8.13 3.21 30.31
C GLU A 323 -8.76 3.06 28.90
N PHE A 324 -9.42 1.92 28.61
CA PHE A 324 -9.97 1.61 27.29
C PHE A 324 -11.44 1.98 27.14
N ALA A 325 -11.80 2.46 25.93
CA ALA A 325 -13.19 2.65 25.54
C ALA A 325 -13.92 1.30 25.43
N TYR A 326 -13.24 0.31 24.85
CA TYR A 326 -13.71 -1.07 24.72
C TYR A 326 -12.98 -1.95 25.73
N LYS A 327 -13.73 -2.54 26.67
CA LYS A 327 -13.16 -3.41 27.70
C LYS A 327 -12.72 -4.74 27.10
N VAL A 328 -11.53 -5.21 27.47
CA VAL A 328 -11.04 -6.52 27.03
C VAL A 328 -11.54 -7.63 27.92
N SER A 329 -11.86 -8.75 27.26
CA SER A 329 -12.12 -10.05 27.90
C SER A 329 -11.63 -11.14 26.96
N TRP A 330 -11.33 -12.32 27.48
CA TRP A 330 -10.90 -13.43 26.62
C TRP A 330 -12.00 -13.80 25.61
N GLY A 331 -11.63 -13.91 24.34
CA GLY A 331 -12.55 -14.15 23.22
C GLY A 331 -13.02 -12.89 22.48
N CYS A 332 -12.66 -11.67 22.93
CA CYS A 332 -12.99 -10.45 22.18
C CYS A 332 -11.96 -10.16 21.07
N ASP A 333 -12.43 -9.47 20.02
CA ASP A 333 -11.51 -8.90 19.04
C ASP A 333 -10.73 -7.72 19.66
N LEU A 334 -9.42 -7.72 19.48
CA LEU A 334 -8.57 -6.60 19.88
C LEU A 334 -8.89 -5.38 18.99
N GLN A 335 -9.15 -4.25 19.65
CA GLN A 335 -9.34 -2.98 18.95
C GLN A 335 -8.00 -2.25 18.80
N THR A 336 -7.91 -1.32 17.87
CA THR A 336 -6.69 -0.52 17.65
C THR A 336 -6.13 0.11 18.92
N GLU A 337 -6.97 0.51 19.87
CA GLU A 337 -6.49 1.06 21.14
C GLU A 337 -5.72 0.03 21.97
N HIS A 338 -6.15 -1.24 21.96
CA HIS A 338 -5.48 -2.35 22.63
C HIS A 338 -4.15 -2.69 21.96
N GLU A 339 -4.15 -2.80 20.63
CA GLU A 339 -2.96 -3.10 19.82
C GLU A 339 -1.87 -2.04 20.01
N ARG A 340 -2.25 -0.76 19.97
CA ARG A 340 -1.34 0.34 20.23
C ARG A 340 -0.85 0.37 21.66
N TYR A 341 -1.68 0.03 22.62
CA TYR A 341 -1.28 -0.05 24.02
C TYR A 341 -0.20 -1.12 24.23
N LEU A 342 -0.36 -2.30 23.63
CA LEU A 342 0.66 -3.35 23.64
C LEU A 342 1.99 -2.84 23.07
N THR A 343 1.97 -2.24 21.86
CA THR A 343 3.19 -1.82 21.17
C THR A 343 3.84 -0.56 21.74
N GLU A 344 3.05 0.41 22.21
CA GLU A 344 3.55 1.73 22.63
C GLU A 344 3.79 1.85 24.14
N LYS A 345 3.05 1.12 24.97
CA LYS A 345 3.13 1.21 26.43
C LYS A 345 3.80 0.01 27.06
N ILE A 346 3.39 -1.20 26.70
CA ILE A 346 3.87 -2.44 27.33
C ILE A 346 5.21 -2.87 26.72
N PHE A 347 5.24 -3.20 25.43
CA PHE A 347 6.44 -3.76 24.78
C PHE A 347 7.40 -2.67 24.28
N LYS A 348 6.89 -1.47 23.95
CA LYS A 348 7.64 -0.32 23.38
C LYS A 348 8.42 -0.70 22.09
N ARG A 349 7.88 -1.63 21.33
CA ARG A 349 8.41 -2.17 20.08
C ARG A 349 7.32 -2.94 19.35
N PRO A 350 7.50 -3.35 18.07
CA PRO A 350 6.60 -4.27 17.40
C PRO A 350 6.43 -5.57 18.18
N VAL A 351 5.26 -6.16 18.10
CA VAL A 351 4.94 -7.42 18.79
C VAL A 351 4.03 -8.29 17.94
N PHE A 352 4.34 -9.57 17.87
CA PHE A 352 3.42 -10.60 17.39
C PHE A 352 2.52 -11.05 18.52
N VAL A 353 1.23 -11.02 18.29
CA VAL A 353 0.23 -11.65 19.16
C VAL A 353 -0.18 -12.96 18.49
N THR A 354 -0.10 -14.09 19.20
CA THR A 354 -0.33 -15.42 18.64
C THR A 354 -1.43 -16.18 19.36
N ASP A 355 -1.84 -17.30 18.80
CA ASP A 355 -2.71 -18.28 19.47
C ASP A 355 -4.07 -17.69 19.89
N TYR A 356 -4.75 -17.12 18.91
CA TYR A 356 -6.06 -16.52 19.07
C TYR A 356 -7.17 -17.56 19.30
N PRO A 357 -8.27 -17.18 19.98
CA PRO A 357 -9.46 -18.02 20.05
C PRO A 357 -9.96 -18.39 18.64
N LYS A 358 -10.27 -19.66 18.43
CA LYS A 358 -10.73 -20.18 17.13
C LYS A 358 -12.03 -19.53 16.63
N GLU A 359 -12.88 -19.05 17.55
CA GLU A 359 -14.18 -18.47 17.25
C GLU A 359 -14.08 -17.15 16.47
N ILE A 360 -12.96 -16.43 16.63
CA ILE A 360 -12.74 -15.10 16.00
C ILE A 360 -11.73 -15.16 14.83
N LYS A 361 -11.35 -16.37 14.39
CA LYS A 361 -10.38 -16.55 13.30
C LYS A 361 -10.93 -17.50 12.22
N ALA A 362 -10.33 -17.40 11.02
CA ALA A 362 -10.79 -18.12 9.83
C ALA A 362 -10.66 -19.65 9.93
N PHE A 363 -11.43 -20.36 9.10
CA PHE A 363 -11.57 -21.81 9.11
C PHE A 363 -10.30 -22.59 8.79
N TYR A 364 -9.41 -22.01 7.99
CA TYR A 364 -8.20 -22.65 7.49
C TYR A 364 -7.02 -22.62 8.45
N MET A 365 -7.14 -21.92 9.57
CA MET A 365 -6.06 -21.79 10.54
C MET A 365 -5.91 -23.07 11.38
N LYS A 366 -4.66 -23.49 11.60
CA LYS A 366 -4.34 -24.72 12.34
C LYS A 366 -4.88 -24.65 13.77
N LEU A 367 -5.66 -25.67 14.14
CA LEU A 367 -6.13 -25.84 15.51
C LEU A 367 -4.97 -26.25 16.42
N ASN A 368 -4.77 -25.56 17.54
CA ASN A 368 -3.78 -25.91 18.55
C ASN A 368 -4.25 -27.11 19.38
N ASP A 369 -3.32 -27.78 20.09
CA ASP A 369 -3.58 -28.97 20.89
C ASP A 369 -4.58 -28.73 22.04
N ASP A 370 -4.77 -27.50 22.46
CA ASP A 370 -5.75 -27.12 23.48
C ASP A 370 -7.21 -27.22 22.99
N GLY A 371 -7.41 -27.34 21.67
CA GLY A 371 -8.72 -27.41 21.02
C GLY A 371 -9.54 -26.09 21.07
N LYS A 372 -8.97 -25.01 21.59
CA LYS A 372 -9.62 -23.71 21.80
C LYS A 372 -9.01 -22.58 20.99
N THR A 373 -7.70 -22.63 20.76
CA THR A 373 -6.96 -21.61 20.04
C THR A 373 -6.48 -22.14 18.69
N VAL A 374 -6.12 -21.22 17.81
CA VAL A 374 -5.51 -21.49 16.49
C VAL A 374 -4.15 -20.83 16.38
N ALA A 375 -3.24 -21.44 15.63
CA ALA A 375 -1.90 -20.93 15.35
C ALA A 375 -1.96 -19.71 14.39
N ALA A 376 -2.66 -18.68 14.80
CA ALA A 376 -2.75 -17.39 14.14
C ALA A 376 -1.68 -16.45 14.68
N MET A 377 -1.29 -15.46 13.90
CA MET A 377 -0.47 -14.34 14.34
C MET A 377 -0.94 -13.02 13.74
N ASP A 378 -0.93 -11.96 14.55
CA ASP A 378 -1.06 -10.59 14.08
C ASP A 378 0.21 -9.82 14.47
N CYS A 379 0.87 -9.19 13.49
CA CYS A 379 2.01 -8.31 13.73
C CYS A 379 1.51 -6.90 13.99
N LEU A 380 1.73 -6.43 15.20
CA LEU A 380 1.35 -5.11 15.66
C LEU A 380 2.57 -4.18 15.65
N VAL A 381 2.39 -2.95 15.15
CA VAL A 381 3.43 -1.93 15.13
C VAL A 381 2.98 -0.64 15.80
N PRO A 382 3.90 0.13 16.41
CA PRO A 382 3.58 1.42 17.02
C PRO A 382 2.94 2.38 15.99
N GLY A 383 1.93 3.11 16.40
CA GLY A 383 1.26 4.13 15.58
C GLY A 383 0.06 3.65 14.78
N ILE A 384 0.04 2.41 14.32
CA ILE A 384 -1.05 1.88 13.48
C ILE A 384 -1.76 0.66 14.08
N GLY A 385 -1.11 -0.14 14.93
CA GLY A 385 -1.62 -1.42 15.39
C GLY A 385 -1.30 -2.54 14.40
N GLU A 386 -2.27 -3.41 14.09
CA GLU A 386 -2.09 -4.51 13.17
C GLU A 386 -1.71 -4.05 11.75
N ILE A 387 -0.62 -4.59 11.23
CA ILE A 387 -0.12 -4.35 9.87
C ILE A 387 -0.05 -5.64 9.03
N ILE A 388 0.17 -6.79 9.67
CA ILE A 388 0.22 -8.11 9.06
C ILE A 388 -0.65 -9.05 9.90
N GLY A 389 -1.47 -9.86 9.24
CA GLY A 389 -2.17 -10.98 9.85
C GLY A 389 -1.82 -12.28 9.12
N GLY A 390 -1.60 -13.36 9.86
CA GLY A 390 -1.19 -14.64 9.27
C GLY A 390 -1.51 -15.84 10.14
N SER A 391 -1.15 -17.02 9.68
CA SER A 391 -1.28 -18.26 10.46
C SER A 391 -0.48 -19.40 9.87
N GLN A 392 -0.18 -20.41 10.69
CA GLN A 392 0.00 -21.76 10.19
C GLN A 392 -1.35 -22.27 9.68
N ARG A 393 -1.34 -23.00 8.56
CA ARG A 393 -2.54 -23.53 7.92
C ARG A 393 -2.85 -24.94 8.46
N GLU A 394 -4.14 -25.29 8.52
CA GLU A 394 -4.53 -26.65 8.93
C GLU A 394 -4.17 -27.66 7.83
N GLU A 395 -3.22 -28.51 8.11
CA GLU A 395 -2.77 -29.58 7.21
C GLU A 395 -3.54 -30.91 7.38
N ASN A 396 -4.32 -31.05 8.44
CA ASN A 396 -5.11 -32.24 8.70
C ASN A 396 -6.48 -32.14 8.04
N LEU A 397 -6.76 -33.02 7.09
CA LEU A 397 -8.02 -33.06 6.34
C LEU A 397 -9.26 -33.17 7.24
N GLU A 398 -9.21 -34.05 8.25
CA GLU A 398 -10.36 -34.30 9.13
C GLU A 398 -10.68 -33.09 10.00
N LEU A 399 -9.64 -32.43 10.55
CA LEU A 399 -9.80 -31.24 11.37
C LEU A 399 -10.32 -30.08 10.52
N LEU A 400 -9.75 -29.86 9.32
CA LEU A 400 -10.20 -28.81 8.39
C LEU A 400 -11.66 -29.02 7.99
N THR A 401 -12.03 -30.23 7.57
CA THR A 401 -13.42 -30.57 7.17
C THR A 401 -14.39 -30.42 8.34
N LYS A 402 -13.98 -30.80 9.54
CA LYS A 402 -14.79 -30.59 10.75
C LYS A 402 -15.04 -29.12 11.01
N ARG A 403 -13.98 -28.30 10.92
CA ARG A 403 -14.09 -26.85 11.12
C ARG A 403 -14.99 -26.19 10.07
N MET A 404 -14.89 -26.58 8.81
CA MET A 404 -15.77 -26.11 7.75
C MET A 404 -17.24 -26.41 8.04
N LYS A 405 -17.54 -27.63 8.51
CA LYS A 405 -18.90 -28.01 8.92
C LYS A 405 -19.42 -27.20 10.10
N GLU A 406 -18.59 -26.97 11.11
CA GLU A 406 -18.93 -26.11 12.27
C GLU A 406 -19.36 -24.70 11.83
N LEU A 407 -18.74 -24.17 10.79
CA LEU A 407 -19.02 -22.85 10.22
C LEU A 407 -20.10 -22.85 9.12
N GLY A 408 -20.65 -24.01 8.77
CA GLY A 408 -21.69 -24.13 7.75
C GLY A 408 -21.19 -23.93 6.31
N LEU A 409 -19.88 -24.08 6.06
CA LEU A 409 -19.30 -23.98 4.71
C LEU A 409 -19.60 -25.25 3.91
N ASN A 410 -19.91 -25.07 2.63
CA ASN A 410 -20.14 -26.18 1.70
C ASN A 410 -18.80 -26.72 1.18
N GLU A 411 -18.45 -27.94 1.52
CA GLU A 411 -17.19 -28.58 1.11
C GLU A 411 -17.00 -28.61 -0.43
N ALA A 412 -18.10 -28.75 -1.19
CA ALA A 412 -18.03 -28.80 -2.66
C ALA A 412 -17.43 -27.52 -3.29
N ASP A 413 -17.59 -26.36 -2.64
CA ASP A 413 -17.04 -25.10 -3.12
C ASP A 413 -15.53 -24.97 -2.86
N TYR A 414 -14.98 -25.85 -2.01
CA TYR A 414 -13.58 -25.87 -1.60
C TYR A 414 -12.89 -27.21 -1.92
N ASP A 415 -13.44 -28.03 -2.80
CA ASP A 415 -12.90 -29.36 -3.10
C ASP A 415 -11.44 -29.30 -3.57
N PHE A 416 -11.10 -28.32 -4.41
CA PHE A 416 -9.71 -28.04 -4.83
C PHE A 416 -8.76 -27.77 -3.64
N TYR A 417 -9.26 -27.11 -2.61
CA TYR A 417 -8.49 -26.76 -1.41
C TYR A 417 -8.32 -27.98 -0.48
N LEU A 418 -9.36 -28.80 -0.37
CA LEU A 418 -9.31 -30.08 0.36
C LEU A 418 -8.36 -31.08 -0.31
N ASP A 419 -8.24 -31.07 -1.64
CA ASP A 419 -7.29 -31.89 -2.39
C ASP A 419 -5.84 -31.65 -1.99
N LEU A 420 -5.47 -30.45 -1.58
CA LEU A 420 -4.13 -30.17 -1.04
C LEU A 420 -3.82 -30.98 0.24
N ARG A 421 -4.87 -31.44 0.96
CA ARG A 421 -4.73 -32.25 2.16
C ARG A 421 -4.86 -33.74 1.84
N ARG A 422 -5.55 -34.09 0.73
CA ARG A 422 -5.68 -35.49 0.26
C ARG A 422 -4.42 -35.97 -0.43
N TYR A 423 -3.74 -35.10 -1.19
CA TYR A 423 -2.65 -35.46 -2.09
C TYR A 423 -1.32 -34.83 -1.68
N GLY A 424 -0.72 -35.35 -0.61
CA GLY A 424 0.61 -34.93 -0.17
C GLY A 424 0.63 -33.68 0.68
N SER A 425 -0.25 -33.61 1.67
CA SER A 425 -0.30 -32.49 2.62
C SER A 425 1.05 -32.26 3.29
N ALA A 426 1.41 -30.97 3.42
CA ALA A 426 2.58 -30.52 4.16
C ALA A 426 2.21 -29.42 5.14
N ARG A 427 2.92 -29.35 6.26
CA ARG A 427 2.88 -28.18 7.15
C ARG A 427 3.24 -26.94 6.34
N HIS A 428 2.44 -25.89 6.44
CA HIS A 428 2.69 -24.63 5.73
C HIS A 428 2.05 -23.46 6.47
N ALA A 429 2.56 -22.28 6.21
CA ALA A 429 2.15 -21.05 6.86
C ALA A 429 2.22 -19.87 5.87
N GLY A 430 1.53 -18.81 6.20
CA GLY A 430 1.55 -17.60 5.39
C GLY A 430 0.82 -16.45 6.06
N PHE A 431 1.02 -15.27 5.51
CA PHE A 431 0.42 -14.05 6.05
C PHE A 431 -0.08 -13.10 4.95
N GLY A 432 -0.86 -12.11 5.35
CA GLY A 432 -1.29 -11.01 4.49
C GLY A 432 -0.77 -9.67 5.01
N LEU A 433 -0.09 -8.90 4.15
CA LEU A 433 0.23 -7.49 4.36
C LEU A 433 -0.67 -6.64 3.46
N GLY A 434 -1.51 -5.78 4.05
CA GLY A 434 -2.23 -4.76 3.30
C GLY A 434 -1.26 -3.70 2.76
N PHE A 435 -1.14 -3.60 1.44
CA PHE A 435 -0.17 -2.71 0.81
C PHE A 435 -0.41 -1.24 1.16
N GLU A 436 -1.65 -0.80 1.12
CA GLU A 436 -2.01 0.58 1.45
C GLU A 436 -1.74 0.90 2.91
N ARG A 437 -1.99 -0.05 3.82
CA ARG A 437 -1.67 0.12 5.24
C ARG A 437 -0.16 0.25 5.46
N CYS A 438 0.63 -0.53 4.72
CA CYS A 438 2.09 -0.40 4.71
C CYS A 438 2.53 0.97 4.17
N VAL A 439 1.95 1.45 3.07
CA VAL A 439 2.26 2.80 2.53
C VAL A 439 1.88 3.89 3.52
N MET A 440 0.70 3.81 4.16
CA MET A 440 0.30 4.74 5.23
C MET A 440 1.33 4.75 6.37
N TYR A 441 1.78 3.57 6.79
CA TYR A 441 2.74 3.43 7.88
C TYR A 441 4.08 4.07 7.56
N LEU A 442 4.61 3.83 6.35
CA LEU A 442 5.92 4.37 5.94
C LEU A 442 5.89 5.86 5.56
N THR A 443 4.74 6.42 5.23
CA THR A 443 4.61 7.84 4.86
C THR A 443 4.04 8.73 5.96
N GLY A 444 3.48 8.14 7.02
CA GLY A 444 2.75 8.86 8.07
C GLY A 444 1.38 9.37 7.64
N MET A 445 0.89 9.00 6.44
CA MET A 445 -0.43 9.41 5.97
C MET A 445 -1.53 8.75 6.80
N SER A 446 -2.48 9.56 7.25
CA SER A 446 -3.52 9.13 8.21
C SER A 446 -4.78 8.53 7.56
N ASN A 447 -4.90 8.59 6.22
CA ASN A 447 -6.10 8.14 5.53
C ASN A 447 -5.73 7.32 4.28
N ILE A 448 -6.31 6.14 4.17
CA ILE A 448 -6.07 5.19 3.07
C ILE A 448 -6.39 5.81 1.69
N ARG A 449 -7.37 6.73 1.62
CA ARG A 449 -7.72 7.46 0.39
C ARG A 449 -6.58 8.30 -0.16
N ASP A 450 -5.60 8.63 0.68
CA ASP A 450 -4.47 9.48 0.32
C ASP A 450 -3.20 8.71 -0.09
N VAL A 451 -3.28 7.38 -0.06
CA VAL A 451 -2.19 6.50 -0.52
C VAL A 451 -2.60 5.62 -1.71
N ILE A 452 -3.85 5.76 -2.16
CA ILE A 452 -4.40 5.12 -3.37
C ILE A 452 -4.54 6.18 -4.46
N PRO A 453 -4.07 5.96 -5.69
CA PRO A 453 -4.21 6.93 -6.78
C PRO A 453 -5.66 7.39 -7.02
N PHE A 454 -6.58 6.44 -7.16
CA PHE A 454 -8.02 6.65 -7.37
C PHE A 454 -8.79 5.74 -6.40
N PRO A 455 -9.07 6.21 -5.16
CA PRO A 455 -9.63 5.35 -4.13
C PRO A 455 -11.08 4.95 -4.43
N ARG A 456 -11.40 3.67 -4.22
CA ARG A 456 -12.76 3.12 -4.25
C ARG A 456 -13.22 2.93 -2.81
N THR A 457 -14.27 3.63 -2.43
CA THR A 457 -14.84 3.58 -1.08
C THR A 457 -16.35 3.67 -1.15
N VAL A 458 -17.05 3.41 -0.04
CA VAL A 458 -18.50 3.56 0.03
C VAL A 458 -18.94 4.93 -0.50
N GLY A 459 -19.84 4.93 -1.48
CA GLY A 459 -20.36 6.14 -2.10
C GLY A 459 -19.38 6.90 -3.00
N ASN A 460 -18.21 6.34 -3.30
CA ASN A 460 -17.22 6.99 -4.18
C ASN A 460 -16.55 6.01 -5.14
N CYS A 461 -16.76 6.27 -6.44
CA CYS A 461 -16.12 5.56 -7.56
C CYS A 461 -15.70 6.55 -8.67
N GLU A 462 -15.34 7.77 -8.27
CA GLU A 462 -14.97 8.83 -9.20
C GLU A 462 -13.55 8.61 -9.77
N LEU A 463 -13.43 8.79 -11.13
CA LEU A 463 -12.21 8.63 -11.98
C LEU A 463 -11.58 7.26 -12.00
#